data_37f25be5db810abbc1a495663f73f7a6
#
_entry.id   37f25be5db810abbc1a495663f73f7a6
#
_cell.length_a   1.000
_cell.length_b   1.000
_cell.length_c   1.000
_cell.angle_alpha   90.00
_cell.angle_beta   90.00
_cell.angle_gamma   90.00
#
_symmetry.space_group_name_H-M   'P 1'
#
loop_
_entity.id
_entity.type
_entity.pdbx_description
1 polymer ?
#
loop_
_entity_poly.entity_id
_entity_poly.type
_entity_poly.pdbx_seq_one_letter_code
_entity_poly.pdbx_strand_id
1 'polypeptide(L)'
;MKHTKKICALSVTAALSLALAAPAAAADYTVQRGDSLWKIAREQLGDGTRWGELYAANRDTVRDPSLIYAGQVLKIPGSVEETAPSAPAEETMPAVESMTRTEKALALIRTFATGDTETAARLLEENYIQHNLAYGTGEAAFLGSVEYLASAPVKTTVNNIRAFEDGDYVFLQTVYNFAGAGEQVAFDIFRFDEDGEIAEHWDNLAPLADQPNPSGRTQIDGAMEITDLDKTEENRQLVKNFLYDVMQGNNPDKTADYFDGDTYLQHNTAIADGVSGLNAALSVLA
;
A
#
# COMPACT_ATOMS: atom_id res chain seq x y z
N MET A 1 10.14 -54.24 -66.72
CA MET A 1 9.70 -52.82 -66.66
C MET A 1 9.76 -52.39 -65.23
N LYS A 2 10.78 -51.63 -64.82
CA LYS A 2 11.00 -51.17 -63.44
C LYS A 2 10.71 -49.67 -63.41
N HIS A 3 9.66 -49.24 -62.67
CA HIS A 3 9.36 -47.83 -62.48
C HIS A 3 10.10 -47.33 -61.24
N THR A 4 11.01 -46.44 -61.45
CA THR A 4 11.79 -45.73 -60.43
C THR A 4 10.98 -44.45 -60.02
N LYS A 5 10.47 -44.38 -58.76
CA LYS A 5 9.88 -43.19 -58.23
C LYS A 5 10.99 -42.26 -57.71
N LYS A 6 11.05 -41.05 -58.25
CA LYS A 6 11.91 -39.97 -57.76
C LYS A 6 11.20 -39.28 -56.59
N ILE A 7 11.85 -39.24 -55.42
CA ILE A 7 11.42 -38.49 -54.26
C ILE A 7 12.05 -37.11 -54.38
N CYS A 8 11.22 -36.08 -54.52
CA CYS A 8 11.62 -34.67 -54.39
C CYS A 8 11.70 -34.30 -52.92
N ALA A 9 12.87 -34.01 -52.41
CA ALA A 9 13.07 -33.44 -51.09
C ALA A 9 12.79 -31.93 -51.15
N LEU A 10 11.77 -31.49 -50.45
CA LEU A 10 11.45 -30.07 -50.28
C LEU A 10 12.19 -29.55 -49.04
N SER A 11 13.21 -28.74 -49.27
CA SER A 11 13.97 -28.07 -48.20
C SER A 11 13.16 -26.86 -47.75
N VAL A 12 12.60 -26.90 -46.53
CA VAL A 12 12.00 -25.77 -45.87
C VAL A 12 13.08 -25.03 -45.07
N THR A 13 13.56 -23.94 -45.63
CA THR A 13 14.40 -22.98 -44.90
C THR A 13 13.49 -22.12 -44.01
N ALA A 14 13.48 -22.38 -42.68
CA ALA A 14 12.86 -21.52 -41.70
C ALA A 14 13.73 -20.28 -41.55
N ALA A 15 13.29 -19.16 -42.07
CA ALA A 15 13.85 -17.84 -41.75
C ALA A 15 13.37 -17.42 -40.34
N LEU A 16 14.29 -17.43 -39.40
CA LEU A 16 14.08 -16.90 -38.06
C LEU A 16 14.12 -15.37 -38.14
N SER A 17 12.94 -14.73 -38.25
CA SER A 17 12.81 -13.28 -38.17
C SER A 17 12.89 -12.88 -36.68
N LEU A 18 14.02 -12.31 -36.32
CA LEU A 18 14.20 -11.63 -35.02
C LEU A 18 13.39 -10.34 -35.07
N ALA A 19 12.18 -10.36 -34.54
CA ALA A 19 11.39 -9.13 -34.33
C ALA A 19 12.04 -8.38 -33.18
N LEU A 20 12.72 -7.27 -33.46
CA LEU A 20 13.07 -6.27 -32.45
C LEU A 20 11.74 -5.69 -31.96
N ALA A 21 11.39 -6.00 -30.69
CA ALA A 21 10.31 -5.33 -30.02
C ALA A 21 10.68 -3.84 -29.87
N ALA A 22 9.93 -2.98 -30.55
CA ALA A 22 10.01 -1.53 -30.31
C ALA A 22 9.53 -1.28 -28.86
N PRO A 23 10.13 -0.33 -28.11
CA PRO A 23 9.63 0.02 -26.78
C PRO A 23 8.18 0.51 -26.94
N ALA A 24 7.26 -0.05 -26.14
CA ALA A 24 5.88 0.36 -26.10
C ALA A 24 5.82 1.87 -25.79
N ALA A 25 5.14 2.63 -26.62
CA ALA A 25 4.98 4.07 -26.41
C ALA A 25 4.17 4.28 -25.13
N ALA A 26 4.69 5.15 -24.24
CA ALA A 26 3.97 5.57 -23.05
C ALA A 26 2.64 6.23 -23.48
N ALA A 27 1.53 5.78 -22.92
CA ALA A 27 0.24 6.43 -23.11
C ALA A 27 0.15 7.67 -22.23
N ASP A 28 -0.51 8.73 -22.72
CA ASP A 28 -0.77 9.92 -21.93
C ASP A 28 -2.12 9.77 -21.18
N TYR A 29 -2.12 10.10 -19.90
CA TYR A 29 -3.33 10.15 -19.06
C TYR A 29 -3.57 11.57 -18.58
N THR A 30 -4.78 12.09 -18.75
CA THR A 30 -5.17 13.41 -18.23
C THR A 30 -5.83 13.23 -16.86
N VAL A 31 -5.19 13.76 -15.82
CA VAL A 31 -5.65 13.71 -14.43
C VAL A 31 -7.07 14.28 -14.34
N GLN A 32 -7.97 13.53 -13.73
CA GLN A 32 -9.34 13.93 -13.45
C GLN A 32 -9.44 14.48 -12.02
N ARG A 33 -10.51 15.21 -11.74
CA ARG A 33 -10.78 15.70 -10.38
C ARG A 33 -11.00 14.50 -9.43
N GLY A 34 -10.24 14.43 -8.34
CA GLY A 34 -10.29 13.33 -7.36
C GLY A 34 -9.36 12.16 -7.69
N ASP A 35 -8.46 12.32 -8.68
CA ASP A 35 -7.39 11.34 -8.92
C ASP A 35 -6.25 11.51 -7.93
N SER A 36 -5.58 10.37 -7.67
CA SER A 36 -4.27 10.30 -7.05
C SER A 36 -3.36 9.43 -7.91
N LEU A 37 -2.03 9.54 -7.73
CA LEU A 37 -1.12 8.67 -8.47
C LEU A 37 -1.41 7.18 -8.22
N TRP A 38 -1.82 6.83 -7.01
CA TRP A 38 -2.20 5.46 -6.66
C TRP A 38 -3.44 4.99 -7.45
N LYS A 39 -4.49 5.83 -7.50
CA LYS A 39 -5.71 5.50 -8.25
C LYS A 39 -5.44 5.37 -9.75
N ILE A 40 -4.67 6.31 -10.31
CA ILE A 40 -4.26 6.24 -11.73
C ILE A 40 -3.40 5.00 -11.99
N ALA A 41 -2.44 4.66 -11.11
CA ALA A 41 -1.65 3.44 -11.25
C ALA A 41 -2.52 2.19 -11.19
N ARG A 42 -3.50 2.13 -10.28
CA ARG A 42 -4.47 1.02 -10.22
C ARG A 42 -5.26 0.88 -11.53
N GLU A 43 -5.75 1.99 -12.08
CA GLU A 43 -6.59 1.98 -13.29
C GLU A 43 -5.77 1.76 -14.58
N GLN A 44 -4.58 2.33 -14.67
CA GLN A 44 -3.78 2.35 -15.90
C GLN A 44 -2.67 1.28 -15.94
N LEU A 45 -2.17 0.85 -14.78
CA LEU A 45 -1.11 -0.14 -14.64
C LEU A 45 -1.62 -1.46 -14.03
N GLY A 46 -2.92 -1.51 -13.65
CA GLY A 46 -3.54 -2.67 -13.01
C GLY A 46 -3.21 -2.84 -11.52
N ASP A 47 -2.31 -2.01 -10.97
CA ASP A 47 -1.86 -2.10 -9.58
C ASP A 47 -1.55 -0.71 -9.02
N GLY A 48 -2.26 -0.29 -7.97
CA GLY A 48 -2.07 1.00 -7.31
C GLY A 48 -0.70 1.14 -6.65
N THR A 49 -0.06 0.03 -6.23
CA THR A 49 1.28 0.05 -5.63
C THR A 49 2.36 0.50 -6.60
N ARG A 50 2.09 0.43 -7.91
CA ARG A 50 2.97 0.93 -8.98
C ARG A 50 2.93 2.45 -9.15
N TRP A 51 2.26 3.19 -8.25
CA TRP A 51 2.26 4.65 -8.27
C TRP A 51 3.67 5.25 -8.27
N GLY A 52 4.64 4.57 -7.62
CA GLY A 52 6.05 4.98 -7.63
C GLY A 52 6.67 4.95 -9.02
N GLU A 53 6.32 3.98 -9.87
CA GLU A 53 6.73 3.91 -11.28
C GLU A 53 6.10 5.05 -12.08
N LEU A 54 4.80 5.29 -11.85
CA LEU A 54 4.08 6.40 -12.47
C LEU A 54 4.71 7.76 -12.08
N TYR A 55 5.03 7.94 -10.80
CA TYR A 55 5.74 9.13 -10.32
C TYR A 55 7.12 9.28 -10.95
N ALA A 56 7.92 8.19 -10.97
CA ALA A 56 9.25 8.19 -11.55
C ALA A 56 9.25 8.60 -13.04
N ALA A 57 8.24 8.15 -13.80
CA ALA A 57 8.05 8.51 -15.20
C ALA A 57 7.64 9.97 -15.42
N ASN A 58 7.19 10.67 -14.36
CA ASN A 58 6.64 12.03 -14.41
C ASN A 58 7.36 13.04 -13.52
N ARG A 59 8.55 12.74 -13.00
CA ARG A 59 9.31 13.62 -12.07
C ARG A 59 9.56 15.02 -12.61
N ASP A 60 9.59 15.18 -13.91
CA ASP A 60 9.81 16.49 -14.55
C ASP A 60 8.58 17.41 -14.42
N THR A 61 7.38 16.83 -14.31
CA THR A 61 6.09 17.54 -14.26
C THR A 61 5.39 17.42 -12.92
N VAL A 62 5.67 16.37 -12.15
CA VAL A 62 5.16 16.12 -10.80
C VAL A 62 6.32 16.27 -9.83
N ARG A 63 6.38 17.36 -9.09
CA ARG A 63 7.45 17.63 -8.10
C ARG A 63 7.16 16.96 -6.76
N ASP A 64 5.90 16.93 -6.38
CA ASP A 64 5.38 16.31 -5.15
C ASP A 64 4.40 15.20 -5.54
N PRO A 65 4.67 13.92 -5.19
CA PRO A 65 3.80 12.80 -5.55
C PRO A 65 2.41 12.87 -4.89
N SER A 66 2.26 13.65 -3.83
CA SER A 66 0.97 13.88 -3.18
C SER A 66 0.14 14.99 -3.85
N LEU A 67 0.72 15.70 -4.84
CA LEU A 67 0.09 16.87 -5.44
C LEU A 67 0.06 16.79 -6.96
N ILE A 68 -1.07 16.32 -7.50
CA ILE A 68 -1.39 16.35 -8.92
C ILE A 68 -2.67 17.15 -9.16
N TYR A 69 -2.80 17.75 -10.33
CA TYR A 69 -3.91 18.67 -10.62
C TYR A 69 -4.77 18.16 -11.77
N ALA A 70 -6.09 18.31 -11.64
CA ALA A 70 -7.01 18.02 -12.73
C ALA A 70 -6.63 18.78 -14.02
N GLY A 71 -6.55 18.06 -15.14
CA GLY A 71 -6.05 18.56 -16.42
C GLY A 71 -4.53 18.38 -16.63
N GLN A 72 -3.77 17.98 -15.61
CA GLN A 72 -2.36 17.63 -15.76
C GLN A 72 -2.23 16.36 -16.59
N VAL A 73 -1.26 16.30 -17.51
CA VAL A 73 -1.01 15.12 -18.34
C VAL A 73 0.15 14.34 -17.74
N LEU A 74 -0.11 13.06 -17.46
CA LEU A 74 0.89 12.12 -16.95
C LEU A 74 1.22 11.07 -18.01
N LYS A 75 2.48 10.71 -18.12
CA LYS A 75 2.96 9.59 -18.94
C LYS A 75 2.76 8.30 -18.16
N ILE A 76 2.02 7.37 -18.75
CA ILE A 76 1.82 6.04 -18.17
C ILE A 76 2.98 5.13 -18.62
N PRO A 77 3.86 4.65 -17.73
CA PRO A 77 4.95 3.76 -18.11
C PRO A 77 4.37 2.40 -18.56
N GLY A 78 4.62 2.03 -19.82
CA GLY A 78 4.32 0.74 -20.41
C GLY A 78 2.96 0.14 -20.04
N SER A 79 1.89 0.50 -20.77
CA SER A 79 0.68 -0.31 -20.76
C SER A 79 1.04 -1.65 -21.43
N VAL A 80 1.15 -2.73 -20.65
CA VAL A 80 1.27 -4.09 -21.19
C VAL A 80 -0.04 -4.42 -21.89
N GLU A 81 0.02 -4.66 -23.21
CA GLU A 81 -1.03 -5.32 -23.95
C GLU A 81 -1.37 -6.61 -23.19
N GLU A 82 -2.64 -6.84 -22.94
CA GLU A 82 -3.23 -7.99 -22.27
C GLU A 82 -2.76 -9.31 -22.90
N THR A 83 -1.60 -9.79 -22.50
CA THR A 83 -1.29 -11.22 -22.56
C THR A 83 -1.78 -11.80 -21.24
N ALA A 84 -2.60 -12.83 -21.32
CA ALA A 84 -3.13 -13.57 -20.18
C ALA A 84 -2.05 -13.74 -19.09
N PRO A 85 -2.44 -13.62 -17.78
CA PRO A 85 -1.48 -13.54 -16.71
C PRO A 85 -0.56 -14.77 -16.74
N SER A 86 0.65 -14.57 -17.23
CA SER A 86 1.75 -15.42 -16.79
C SER A 86 1.86 -15.15 -15.29
N ALA A 87 1.77 -16.19 -14.50
CA ALA A 87 2.03 -16.11 -13.06
C ALA A 87 3.21 -15.18 -12.81
N PRO A 88 3.11 -14.25 -11.82
CA PRO A 88 4.24 -13.39 -11.49
C PRO A 88 5.45 -14.29 -11.36
N ALA A 89 6.56 -13.91 -12.00
CA ALA A 89 7.84 -14.55 -11.73
C ALA A 89 7.96 -14.57 -10.21
N GLU A 90 8.12 -15.73 -9.61
CA GLU A 90 8.44 -15.87 -8.20
C GLU A 90 9.70 -15.02 -7.96
N GLU A 91 9.53 -13.77 -7.53
CA GLU A 91 10.56 -13.11 -6.75
C GLU A 91 10.73 -14.02 -5.55
N THR A 92 11.80 -14.80 -5.55
CA THR A 92 12.16 -15.62 -4.39
C THR A 92 12.28 -14.65 -3.22
N MET A 93 11.26 -14.67 -2.35
CA MET A 93 11.28 -13.89 -1.11
C MET A 93 12.58 -14.21 -0.37
N PRO A 94 13.28 -13.23 0.18
CA PRO A 94 14.46 -13.50 1.00
C PRO A 94 14.07 -14.50 2.09
N ALA A 95 15.02 -15.33 2.50
CA ALA A 95 14.76 -16.24 3.61
C ALA A 95 14.31 -15.43 4.83
N VAL A 96 13.28 -15.90 5.56
CA VAL A 96 12.68 -15.17 6.70
C VAL A 96 13.73 -14.65 7.68
N GLU A 97 14.82 -15.41 7.87
CA GLU A 97 15.93 -15.08 8.74
C GLU A 97 16.75 -13.85 8.28
N SER A 98 16.67 -13.49 7.01
CA SER A 98 17.37 -12.32 6.44
C SER A 98 16.49 -11.09 6.27
N MET A 99 15.19 -11.20 6.57
CA MET A 99 14.24 -10.09 6.47
C MET A 99 14.41 -9.08 7.59
N THR A 100 14.28 -7.79 7.28
CA THR A 100 14.05 -6.73 8.27
C THR A 100 12.68 -6.93 8.94
N ARG A 101 12.44 -6.28 10.08
CA ARG A 101 11.13 -6.31 10.74
C ARG A 101 10.02 -5.81 9.81
N THR A 102 10.27 -4.73 9.08
CA THR A 102 9.33 -4.20 8.09
C THR A 102 9.01 -5.23 7.00
N GLU A 103 10.02 -5.91 6.44
CA GLU A 103 9.81 -6.96 5.43
C GLU A 103 9.02 -8.14 6.00
N LYS A 104 9.29 -8.54 7.25
CA LYS A 104 8.53 -9.59 7.96
C LYS A 104 7.06 -9.21 8.15
N ALA A 105 6.77 -8.00 8.61
CA ALA A 105 5.41 -7.52 8.78
C ALA A 105 4.65 -7.47 7.44
N LEU A 106 5.29 -6.99 6.37
CA LEU A 106 4.73 -6.99 5.02
C LEU A 106 4.52 -8.41 4.48
N ALA A 107 5.46 -9.32 4.74
CA ALA A 107 5.31 -10.72 4.35
C ALA A 107 4.14 -11.37 5.08
N LEU A 108 3.97 -11.11 6.38
CA LEU A 108 2.87 -11.64 7.17
C LEU A 108 1.51 -11.21 6.61
N ILE A 109 1.29 -9.91 6.38
CA ILE A 109 -0.01 -9.45 5.88
C ILE A 109 -0.29 -9.95 4.44
N ARG A 110 0.74 -10.18 3.62
CA ARG A 110 0.59 -10.76 2.28
C ARG A 110 0.06 -12.18 2.31
N THR A 111 0.25 -12.93 3.41
CA THR A 111 -0.27 -14.28 3.54
C THR A 111 -1.79 -14.34 3.44
N PHE A 112 -2.51 -13.27 3.79
CA PHE A 112 -3.96 -13.16 3.59
C PHE A 112 -4.37 -13.23 2.11
N ALA A 113 -3.52 -12.76 1.20
CA ALA A 113 -3.77 -12.82 -0.23
C ALA A 113 -3.26 -14.12 -0.87
N THR A 114 -2.12 -14.64 -0.39
CA THR A 114 -1.45 -15.81 -0.97
C THR A 114 -1.94 -17.14 -0.42
N GLY A 115 -2.40 -17.16 0.83
CA GLY A 115 -2.72 -18.38 1.56
C GLY A 115 -1.50 -19.13 2.11
N ASP A 116 -0.33 -18.47 2.15
CA ASP A 116 0.93 -19.09 2.58
C ASP A 116 1.02 -19.18 4.11
N THR A 117 0.49 -20.28 4.64
CA THR A 117 0.53 -20.57 6.08
C THR A 117 1.92 -20.95 6.58
N GLU A 118 2.80 -21.48 5.73
CA GLU A 118 4.16 -21.84 6.12
C GLU A 118 4.97 -20.58 6.43
N THR A 119 4.93 -19.59 5.54
CA THR A 119 5.56 -18.28 5.81
C THR A 119 4.95 -17.61 7.04
N ALA A 120 3.62 -17.63 7.21
CA ALA A 120 2.99 -17.04 8.38
C ALA A 120 3.46 -17.68 9.69
N ALA A 121 3.52 -19.02 9.77
CA ALA A 121 3.99 -19.76 10.95
C ALA A 121 5.45 -19.46 11.33
N ARG A 122 6.31 -19.19 10.33
CA ARG A 122 7.72 -18.84 10.56
C ARG A 122 7.94 -17.39 11.01
N LEU A 123 6.93 -16.55 10.86
CA LEU A 123 7.00 -15.13 11.21
C LEU A 123 6.41 -14.83 12.58
N LEU A 124 5.51 -15.70 13.08
CA LEU A 124 4.76 -15.49 14.31
C LEU A 124 5.38 -16.23 15.49
N GLU A 125 5.38 -15.60 16.67
CA GLU A 125 5.55 -16.28 17.93
C GLU A 125 4.35 -17.20 18.21
N GLU A 126 4.59 -18.39 18.82
CA GLU A 126 3.55 -19.37 19.15
C GLU A 126 2.39 -18.74 19.94
N ASN A 127 2.72 -17.88 20.92
CA ASN A 127 1.77 -17.19 21.80
C ASN A 127 1.36 -15.81 21.27
N TYR A 128 1.45 -15.57 19.96
CA TYR A 128 1.09 -14.32 19.33
C TYR A 128 -0.23 -13.71 19.85
N ILE A 129 -0.19 -12.45 20.20
CA ILE A 129 -1.33 -11.73 20.78
C ILE A 129 -2.02 -10.89 19.71
N GLN A 130 -3.30 -11.16 19.47
CA GLN A 130 -4.15 -10.37 18.57
C GLN A 130 -5.08 -9.48 19.38
N HIS A 131 -5.05 -8.15 19.11
CA HIS A 131 -5.94 -7.19 19.76
C HIS A 131 -7.19 -6.84 18.94
N ASN A 132 -7.29 -7.28 17.69
CA ASN A 132 -8.54 -7.17 16.94
C ASN A 132 -9.56 -8.17 17.49
N LEU A 133 -10.67 -7.66 18.03
CA LEU A 133 -11.68 -8.46 18.69
C LEU A 133 -12.47 -9.41 17.77
N ALA A 134 -12.34 -9.24 16.45
CA ALA A 134 -12.97 -10.11 15.46
C ALA A 134 -12.19 -11.42 15.22
N TYR A 135 -10.95 -11.50 15.69
CA TYR A 135 -10.05 -12.63 15.43
C TYR A 135 -9.56 -13.27 16.72
N GLY A 136 -9.23 -14.56 16.65
CA GLY A 136 -8.61 -15.28 17.78
C GLY A 136 -7.15 -14.89 17.97
N THR A 137 -6.64 -15.08 19.19
CA THR A 137 -5.23 -14.92 19.53
C THR A 137 -4.46 -16.23 19.31
N GLY A 138 -3.14 -16.14 19.17
CA GLY A 138 -2.23 -17.25 18.92
C GLY A 138 -1.99 -17.53 17.43
N GLU A 139 -0.84 -18.11 17.11
CA GLU A 139 -0.45 -18.50 15.77
C GLU A 139 -1.53 -19.29 15.05
N ALA A 140 -2.08 -20.36 15.70
CA ALA A 140 -3.08 -21.22 15.08
C ALA A 140 -4.34 -20.46 14.62
N ALA A 141 -4.77 -19.44 15.36
CA ALA A 141 -5.93 -18.63 14.97
C ALA A 141 -5.60 -17.75 13.75
N PHE A 142 -4.38 -17.20 13.67
CA PHE A 142 -3.93 -16.45 12.51
C PHE A 142 -3.87 -17.35 11.26
N LEU A 143 -3.24 -18.53 11.35
CA LEU A 143 -3.18 -19.51 10.25
C LEU A 143 -4.56 -19.90 9.74
N GLY A 144 -5.50 -20.15 10.66
CA GLY A 144 -6.90 -20.43 10.30
C GLY A 144 -7.56 -19.27 9.52
N SER A 145 -7.22 -18.02 9.84
CA SER A 145 -7.71 -16.85 9.10
C SER A 145 -7.11 -16.79 7.69
N VAL A 146 -5.81 -17.09 7.54
CA VAL A 146 -5.14 -17.18 6.23
C VAL A 146 -5.79 -18.25 5.35
N GLU A 147 -6.02 -19.46 5.89
CA GLU A 147 -6.68 -20.56 5.18
C GLU A 147 -8.12 -20.20 4.76
N TYR A 148 -8.87 -19.58 5.67
CA TYR A 148 -10.24 -19.13 5.39
C TYR A 148 -10.28 -18.15 4.21
N LEU A 149 -9.44 -17.13 4.23
CA LEU A 149 -9.37 -16.13 3.16
C LEU A 149 -8.88 -16.75 1.84
N ALA A 150 -7.90 -17.67 1.89
CA ALA A 150 -7.41 -18.37 0.72
C ALA A 150 -8.49 -19.25 0.06
N SER A 151 -9.42 -19.80 0.85
CA SER A 151 -10.54 -20.62 0.36
C SER A 151 -11.66 -19.80 -0.30
N ALA A 152 -11.70 -18.49 -0.09
CA ALA A 152 -12.75 -17.63 -0.58
C ALA A 152 -12.77 -17.56 -2.12
N PRO A 153 -13.97 -17.48 -2.76
CA PRO A 153 -14.10 -17.41 -4.21
C PRO A 153 -13.54 -16.10 -4.78
N VAL A 154 -13.66 -15.01 -4.03
CA VAL A 154 -13.01 -13.72 -4.36
C VAL A 154 -11.74 -13.62 -3.51
N LYS A 155 -10.63 -13.38 -4.18
CA LYS A 155 -9.34 -13.34 -3.50
C LYS A 155 -9.17 -12.04 -2.72
N THR A 156 -8.54 -12.15 -1.56
CA THR A 156 -8.09 -11.00 -0.78
C THR A 156 -7.03 -10.23 -1.53
N THR A 157 -7.11 -8.90 -1.49
CA THR A 157 -6.02 -8.02 -1.92
C THR A 157 -5.42 -7.29 -0.73
N VAL A 158 -4.11 -7.08 -0.77
CA VAL A 158 -3.32 -6.42 0.27
C VAL A 158 -2.40 -5.41 -0.40
N ASN A 159 -2.69 -4.14 -0.24
CA ASN A 159 -1.95 -3.05 -0.86
C ASN A 159 -1.37 -2.16 0.24
N ASN A 160 -0.08 -2.37 0.59
CA ASN A 160 0.59 -1.52 1.56
C ASN A 160 0.88 -0.15 0.94
N ILE A 161 0.50 0.91 1.65
CA ILE A 161 0.68 2.30 1.23
C ILE A 161 1.99 2.84 1.79
N ARG A 162 2.24 2.65 3.09
CA ARG A 162 3.48 3.07 3.75
C ARG A 162 3.80 2.16 4.92
N ALA A 163 5.10 2.09 5.24
CA ALA A 163 5.61 1.32 6.35
C ALA A 163 6.77 2.07 7.00
N PHE A 164 6.89 1.97 8.32
CA PHE A 164 8.07 2.45 9.05
C PHE A 164 8.28 1.64 10.33
N GLU A 165 9.47 1.73 10.85
CA GLU A 165 9.94 0.95 11.99
C GLU A 165 10.48 1.89 13.08
N ASP A 166 10.13 1.64 14.34
CA ASP A 166 10.68 2.33 15.51
C ASP A 166 10.95 1.31 16.61
N GLY A 167 12.22 0.98 16.83
CA GLY A 167 12.65 -0.04 17.80
C GLY A 167 12.07 -1.42 17.44
N ASP A 168 11.30 -2.01 18.35
CA ASP A 168 10.68 -3.32 18.16
C ASP A 168 9.31 -3.25 17.50
N TYR A 169 8.90 -2.09 17.04
CA TYR A 169 7.60 -1.89 16.44
C TYR A 169 7.70 -1.58 14.95
N VAL A 170 6.76 -2.15 14.18
CA VAL A 170 6.53 -1.80 12.77
C VAL A 170 5.11 -1.29 12.64
N PHE A 171 4.97 -0.18 11.95
CA PHE A 171 3.71 0.45 11.64
C PHE A 171 3.46 0.38 10.14
N LEU A 172 2.27 -0.09 9.75
CA LEU A 172 1.83 -0.14 8.36
C LEU A 172 0.55 0.67 8.18
N GLN A 173 0.42 1.33 7.03
CA GLN A 173 -0.86 1.74 6.50
C GLN A 173 -1.14 0.92 5.25
N THR A 174 -2.24 0.18 5.25
CA THR A 174 -2.53 -0.81 4.22
C THR A 174 -3.98 -0.67 3.75
N VAL A 175 -4.24 -0.89 2.47
CA VAL A 175 -5.59 -1.09 1.94
C VAL A 175 -5.82 -2.57 1.74
N TYR A 176 -6.81 -3.10 2.44
CA TYR A 176 -7.26 -4.48 2.33
C TYR A 176 -8.60 -4.57 1.60
N ASN A 177 -8.79 -5.65 0.85
CA ASN A 177 -10.11 -6.09 0.44
C ASN A 177 -10.22 -7.59 0.77
N PHE A 178 -10.71 -7.90 1.96
CA PHE A 178 -10.82 -9.26 2.46
C PHE A 178 -11.95 -9.99 1.73
N ALA A 179 -11.59 -10.98 0.90
CA ALA A 179 -12.55 -11.84 0.20
C ALA A 179 -13.63 -11.08 -0.60
N GLY A 180 -13.34 -9.87 -1.08
CA GLY A 180 -14.28 -9.04 -1.82
C GLY A 180 -15.31 -8.29 -0.98
N ALA A 181 -15.11 -8.17 0.34
CA ALA A 181 -16.03 -7.47 1.24
C ALA A 181 -16.03 -5.93 1.10
N GLY A 182 -15.14 -5.38 0.28
CA GLY A 182 -14.95 -3.94 0.07
C GLY A 182 -13.58 -3.48 0.56
N GLU A 183 -13.08 -2.39 -0.01
CA GLU A 183 -11.78 -1.83 0.37
C GLU A 183 -11.86 -1.17 1.75
N GLN A 184 -10.87 -1.46 2.58
CA GLN A 184 -10.71 -0.90 3.92
C GLN A 184 -9.29 -0.37 4.09
N VAL A 185 -9.13 0.84 4.60
CA VAL A 185 -7.84 1.34 5.03
C VAL A 185 -7.59 0.92 6.46
N ALA A 186 -6.42 0.36 6.71
CA ALA A 186 -6.00 -0.08 8.03
C ALA A 186 -4.73 0.64 8.47
N PHE A 187 -4.61 0.79 9.78
CA PHE A 187 -3.36 1.07 10.46
C PHE A 187 -3.04 -0.14 11.32
N ASP A 188 -1.97 -0.85 10.95
CA ASP A 188 -1.49 -2.04 11.64
C ASP A 188 -0.24 -1.68 12.45
N ILE A 189 -0.12 -2.18 13.67
CA ILE A 189 1.07 -2.07 14.51
C ILE A 189 1.49 -3.47 14.91
N PHE A 190 2.71 -3.86 14.58
CA PHE A 190 3.30 -5.12 14.97
C PHE A 190 4.42 -4.88 15.99
N ARG A 191 4.45 -5.66 17.07
CA ARG A 191 5.58 -5.72 18.00
C ARG A 191 6.32 -7.02 17.78
N PHE A 192 7.63 -6.89 17.73
CA PHE A 192 8.57 -8.00 17.60
C PHE A 192 9.18 -8.33 18.97
N ASP A 193 9.48 -9.60 19.19
CA ASP A 193 10.22 -10.08 20.35
C ASP A 193 11.75 -10.02 20.15
N GLU A 194 12.50 -10.56 21.12
CA GLU A 194 13.97 -10.58 21.12
C GLU A 194 14.54 -11.51 20.03
N ASP A 195 13.79 -12.54 19.62
CA ASP A 195 14.16 -13.49 18.56
C ASP A 195 13.80 -12.95 17.15
N GLY A 196 13.11 -11.83 17.11
CA GLY A 196 12.69 -11.17 15.88
C GLY A 196 11.48 -11.83 15.23
N GLU A 197 10.62 -12.48 16.02
CA GLU A 197 9.31 -12.98 15.65
C GLU A 197 8.22 -11.95 15.97
N ILE A 198 7.09 -12.03 15.28
CA ILE A 198 5.96 -11.11 15.51
C ILE A 198 5.15 -11.65 16.70
N ALA A 199 5.24 -10.96 17.82
CA ALA A 199 4.64 -11.37 19.09
C ALA A 199 3.26 -10.73 19.33
N GLU A 200 2.96 -9.58 18.71
CA GLU A 200 1.75 -8.84 19.05
C GLU A 200 1.30 -7.92 17.92
N HIS A 201 -0.03 -7.75 17.76
CA HIS A 201 -0.62 -6.96 16.69
C HIS A 201 -1.83 -6.18 17.16
N TRP A 202 -1.87 -4.90 16.83
CA TRP A 202 -3.03 -4.01 16.92
C TRP A 202 -3.38 -3.52 15.52
N ASP A 203 -4.65 -3.36 15.27
CA ASP A 203 -5.13 -2.73 14.05
C ASP A 203 -6.31 -1.78 14.29
N ASN A 204 -6.54 -0.93 13.33
CA ASN A 204 -7.74 -0.12 13.24
C ASN A 204 -8.13 0.00 11.76
N LEU A 205 -9.32 -0.49 11.42
CA LEU A 205 -9.81 -0.52 10.05
C LEU A 205 -11.01 0.41 9.87
N ALA A 206 -11.07 1.07 8.72
CA ALA A 206 -12.21 1.85 8.30
C ALA A 206 -12.47 1.61 6.80
N PRO A 207 -13.74 1.69 6.34
CA PRO A 207 -14.00 1.66 4.90
C PRO A 207 -13.19 2.73 4.16
N LEU A 208 -12.56 2.35 3.05
CA LEU A 208 -11.94 3.32 2.16
C LEU A 208 -13.05 4.11 1.45
N ALA A 209 -13.02 5.43 1.61
CA ALA A 209 -14.06 6.27 1.04
C ALA A 209 -13.89 6.44 -0.47
N ASP A 210 -15.02 6.40 -1.19
CA ASP A 210 -15.05 6.64 -2.64
C ASP A 210 -14.81 8.11 -3.01
N GLN A 211 -15.01 9.01 -2.06
CA GLN A 211 -14.89 10.45 -2.26
C GLN A 211 -13.83 11.04 -1.32
N PRO A 212 -13.05 12.00 -1.81
CA PRO A 212 -12.10 12.72 -0.98
C PRO A 212 -12.82 13.59 0.05
N ASN A 213 -12.05 14.10 1.04
CA ASN A 213 -12.52 15.08 2.00
C ASN A 213 -12.89 16.43 1.32
N PRO A 214 -13.46 17.41 2.04
CA PRO A 214 -13.83 18.71 1.47
C PRO A 214 -12.67 19.49 0.81
N SER A 215 -11.41 19.17 1.16
CA SER A 215 -10.20 19.76 0.57
C SER A 215 -9.62 18.96 -0.59
N GLY A 216 -10.25 17.85 -0.97
CA GLY A 216 -9.81 17.00 -2.08
C GLY A 216 -8.78 15.94 -1.72
N ARG A 217 -8.55 15.66 -0.42
CA ARG A 217 -7.62 14.63 0.06
C ARG A 217 -8.30 13.30 0.30
N THR A 218 -7.56 12.23 0.06
CA THR A 218 -7.99 10.86 0.37
C THR A 218 -7.41 10.40 1.71
N GLN A 219 -7.88 9.24 2.20
CA GLN A 219 -7.36 8.64 3.43
C GLN A 219 -5.92 8.12 3.29
N ILE A 220 -5.42 7.97 2.05
CA ILE A 220 -4.17 7.26 1.75
C ILE A 220 -3.14 8.09 0.98
N ASP A 221 -3.46 9.31 0.55
CA ASP A 221 -2.49 10.22 -0.04
C ASP A 221 -1.52 10.80 1.03
N GLY A 222 -0.64 11.70 0.64
CA GLY A 222 0.34 12.34 1.50
C GLY A 222 1.76 11.79 1.32
N ALA A 223 2.68 12.34 2.11
CA ALA A 223 4.11 12.04 2.02
C ALA A 223 4.41 10.56 2.30
N MET A 224 5.33 9.99 1.54
CA MET A 224 5.81 8.62 1.67
C MET A 224 7.26 8.56 2.16
N GLU A 225 8.01 9.63 1.96
CA GLU A 225 9.39 9.71 2.40
C GLU A 225 9.45 9.98 3.91
N ILE A 226 10.26 9.19 4.61
CA ILE A 226 10.53 9.38 6.03
C ILE A 226 11.64 10.40 6.16
N THR A 227 11.37 11.50 6.85
CA THR A 227 12.31 12.60 7.09
C THR A 227 12.50 12.84 8.59
N ASP A 228 13.41 13.73 8.95
CA ASP A 228 13.63 14.19 10.33
C ASP A 228 13.93 13.08 11.34
N LEU A 229 14.65 12.03 10.94
CA LEU A 229 15.00 10.89 11.79
C LEU A 229 15.82 11.30 13.03
N ASP A 230 16.53 12.43 12.96
CA ASP A 230 17.28 13.03 14.06
C ASP A 230 16.38 13.79 15.05
N LYS A 231 15.10 14.02 14.73
CA LYS A 231 14.12 14.72 15.57
C LYS A 231 13.07 13.81 16.19
N THR A 232 13.26 12.51 16.16
CA THR A 232 12.24 11.54 16.60
C THR A 232 11.71 11.86 18.01
N GLU A 233 12.58 12.17 18.97
CA GLU A 233 12.12 12.46 20.34
C GLU A 233 11.44 13.83 20.46
N GLU A 234 11.93 14.83 19.73
CA GLU A 234 11.28 16.15 19.65
C GLU A 234 9.89 16.05 19.05
N ASN A 235 9.74 15.35 17.92
CA ASN A 235 8.48 15.11 17.25
C ASN A 235 7.50 14.30 18.13
N ARG A 236 8.02 13.28 18.83
CA ARG A 236 7.22 12.50 19.78
C ARG A 236 6.66 13.38 20.90
N GLN A 237 7.47 14.27 21.45
CA GLN A 237 7.02 15.18 22.50
C GLN A 237 6.02 16.22 21.97
N LEU A 238 6.24 16.72 20.74
CA LEU A 238 5.30 17.64 20.07
C LEU A 238 3.93 16.99 19.93
N VAL A 239 3.86 15.76 19.40
CA VAL A 239 2.59 15.01 19.24
C VAL A 239 1.92 14.75 20.59
N LYS A 240 2.67 14.33 21.62
CA LYS A 240 2.12 14.12 22.96
C LYS A 240 1.51 15.39 23.54
N ASN A 241 2.18 16.52 23.39
CA ASN A 241 1.70 17.81 23.87
C ASN A 241 0.44 18.23 23.08
N PHE A 242 0.42 18.05 21.77
CA PHE A 242 -0.78 18.31 20.95
C PHE A 242 -1.97 17.47 21.39
N LEU A 243 -1.78 16.17 21.63
CA LEU A 243 -2.84 15.29 22.12
C LEU A 243 -3.37 15.75 23.48
N TYR A 244 -2.48 16.13 24.39
CA TYR A 244 -2.86 16.60 25.73
C TYR A 244 -3.57 17.98 25.69
N ASP A 245 -2.97 18.95 25.03
CA ASP A 245 -3.47 20.33 25.03
C ASP A 245 -4.74 20.46 24.18
N VAL A 246 -4.75 19.89 22.98
CA VAL A 246 -5.79 20.13 21.97
C VAL A 246 -6.83 19.02 21.97
N MET A 247 -6.40 17.76 21.74
CA MET A 247 -7.35 16.65 21.56
C MET A 247 -8.08 16.26 22.84
N GLN A 248 -7.42 16.40 24.00
CA GLN A 248 -8.06 16.20 25.31
C GLN A 248 -8.74 17.49 25.85
N GLY A 249 -8.59 18.60 25.15
CA GLY A 249 -9.21 19.88 25.53
C GLY A 249 -8.64 20.55 26.79
N ASN A 250 -7.40 20.19 27.22
CA ASN A 250 -6.81 20.79 28.42
C ASN A 250 -6.38 22.23 28.20
N ASN A 251 -5.92 22.58 27.01
CA ASN A 251 -5.46 23.92 26.63
C ASN A 251 -5.80 24.22 25.15
N PRO A 252 -7.09 24.27 24.75
CA PRO A 252 -7.49 24.37 23.35
C PRO A 252 -7.00 25.67 22.67
N ASP A 253 -6.76 26.72 23.43
CA ASP A 253 -6.24 28.00 22.93
C ASP A 253 -4.82 27.87 22.34
N LYS A 254 -4.09 26.81 22.69
CA LYS A 254 -2.75 26.53 22.14
C LYS A 254 -2.76 25.85 20.78
N THR A 255 -3.90 25.56 20.19
CA THR A 255 -3.97 24.81 18.92
C THR A 255 -3.03 25.40 17.85
N ALA A 256 -3.00 26.74 17.74
CA ALA A 256 -2.13 27.42 16.76
C ALA A 256 -0.63 27.23 17.00
N ASP A 257 -0.20 26.89 18.22
CA ASP A 257 1.22 26.74 18.57
C ASP A 257 1.84 25.47 17.96
N TYR A 258 1.01 24.55 17.50
CA TYR A 258 1.42 23.24 16.94
C TYR A 258 1.53 23.23 15.42
N PHE A 259 1.16 24.34 14.75
CA PHE A 259 1.09 24.40 13.28
C PHE A 259 1.74 25.66 12.73
N ASP A 260 2.18 25.58 11.48
CA ASP A 260 2.65 26.76 10.74
C ASP A 260 1.44 27.44 10.06
N GLY A 261 0.89 28.44 10.75
CA GLY A 261 -0.31 29.15 10.32
C GLY A 261 -1.54 28.23 10.24
N ASP A 262 -2.18 28.19 9.09
CA ASP A 262 -3.33 27.28 8.83
C ASP A 262 -2.89 25.97 8.14
N THR A 263 -1.59 25.68 8.06
CA THR A 263 -1.07 24.50 7.35
C THR A 263 -1.28 23.24 8.18
N TYR A 264 -2.30 22.48 7.82
CA TYR A 264 -2.59 21.14 8.35
C TYR A 264 -3.28 20.30 7.26
N LEU A 265 -2.66 19.21 6.89
CA LEU A 265 -3.21 18.29 5.88
C LEU A 265 -4.07 17.24 6.60
N GLN A 266 -5.34 17.18 6.23
CA GLN A 266 -6.32 16.32 6.87
C GLN A 266 -6.71 15.16 5.96
N HIS A 267 -6.66 13.94 6.48
CA HIS A 267 -7.04 12.73 5.75
C HIS A 267 -8.34 12.09 6.24
N ASN A 268 -9.01 12.71 7.22
CA ASN A 268 -10.37 12.33 7.60
C ASN A 268 -11.35 12.78 6.52
N THR A 269 -12.22 11.88 6.09
CA THR A 269 -13.15 12.11 4.96
C THR A 269 -14.20 13.18 5.18
N ALA A 270 -14.46 13.53 6.44
CA ALA A 270 -15.46 14.52 6.82
C ALA A 270 -14.91 15.91 7.19
N ILE A 271 -13.56 16.05 7.32
CA ILE A 271 -12.91 17.25 7.85
C ILE A 271 -12.06 17.89 6.75
N ALA A 272 -12.16 19.21 6.59
CA ALA A 272 -11.33 19.97 5.67
C ALA A 272 -9.89 20.14 6.20
N ASP A 273 -8.95 20.45 5.31
CA ASP A 273 -7.61 20.86 5.67
C ASP A 273 -7.61 22.13 6.53
N GLY A 274 -6.47 22.40 7.13
CA GLY A 274 -6.20 23.59 7.92
C GLY A 274 -6.53 23.43 9.39
N VAL A 275 -5.87 24.26 10.20
CA VAL A 275 -6.22 24.40 11.63
C VAL A 275 -7.67 24.89 11.77
N SER A 276 -8.13 25.68 10.81
CA SER A 276 -9.54 26.10 10.69
C SER A 276 -10.49 24.90 10.54
N GLY A 277 -10.16 23.91 9.71
CA GLY A 277 -10.93 22.68 9.56
C GLY A 277 -10.92 21.84 10.85
N LEU A 278 -9.76 21.70 11.48
CA LEU A 278 -9.63 21.00 12.77
C LEU A 278 -10.49 21.67 13.85
N ASN A 279 -10.39 22.98 14.01
CA ASN A 279 -11.16 23.73 15.01
C ASN A 279 -12.68 23.62 14.76
N ALA A 280 -13.10 23.66 13.50
CA ALA A 280 -14.52 23.44 13.15
C ALA A 280 -15.01 22.05 13.59
N ALA A 281 -14.21 21.01 13.36
CA ALA A 281 -14.53 19.65 13.79
C ALA A 281 -14.56 19.51 15.32
N LEU A 282 -13.58 20.04 16.03
CA LEU A 282 -13.50 19.99 17.50
C LEU A 282 -14.68 20.74 18.16
N SER A 283 -15.13 21.84 17.57
CA SER A 283 -16.27 22.61 18.09
C SER A 283 -17.60 21.86 18.07
N VAL A 284 -17.73 20.81 17.24
CA VAL A 284 -18.91 19.94 17.18
C VAL A 284 -18.87 18.88 18.28
N LEU A 285 -17.67 18.53 18.76
CA LEU A 285 -17.46 17.50 19.78
C LEU A 285 -17.46 18.05 21.22
N ALA A 286 -17.32 19.36 21.38
CA ALA A 286 -17.34 20.05 22.66
C ALA A 286 -18.78 20.39 23.11
#